data_46d3afa99ac8cd02363e4f0fc27d7a44
#
_entry.id   46d3afa99ac8cd02363e4f0fc27d7a44
#
_cell.length_a   1.000
_cell.length_b   1.000
_cell.length_c   1.000
_cell.angle_alpha   90.00
_cell.angle_beta   90.00
_cell.angle_gamma   90.00
#
_symmetry.space_group_name_H-M   'P 1'
#
loop_
_entity.id
_entity.type
_entity.pdbx_description
1 polymer ?
#
loop_
_entity_poly.entity_id
_entity_poly.type
_entity_poly.pdbx_seq_one_letter_code
_entity_poly.pdbx_strand_id
1 'polypeptide(L)'
;TASWKSYKSGAHFANSCFVQIHPTCIPVTGDHQSKLTLMSESLRNDGRIWVPKKKEDAQAIANGTKTALDIAEDDRDYYLERRYPAFGNLVPRDVASRASKERCDAGYGVNKTGQAVFLDFSAAINRLGKDAVEARYGNLFQMYEKITAENPYVMPMKIYPAIHYTMGGVWVDYNLQTTVPGLFAAGEANFSDHGANRLGASALMQGLADGYFVLPYTISNYLADDITTGEISTDHSAFEQSEKNVKERLDFFMNNKGSKTVDHFHKRLGKVMWEKCGMSRSKEGLEEALAEIKAIREEFWKEVKVPGVQNSLNQELEKAGRVADFIELGELMCHDALSREESCGGHFREEHQTPEGEALRNDKDYSYVSAWKYKGENQTPELVKEHLKFENIELKQRSYK
;
A
#
# COMPACT_ATOMS: atom_id res chain seq x y z
N THR A 1 0.81 -12.91 4.10
CA THR A 1 0.23 -14.29 4.19
C THR A 1 -0.19 -14.66 5.61
N ALA A 2 0.61 -14.40 6.68
CA ALA A 2 0.23 -14.76 8.05
C ALA A 2 -1.11 -14.13 8.46
N SER A 3 -1.28 -12.81 8.28
CA SER A 3 -2.54 -12.12 8.57
C SER A 3 -3.74 -12.71 7.79
N TRP A 4 -3.51 -13.11 6.53
CA TRP A 4 -4.54 -13.75 5.72
C TRP A 4 -4.89 -15.15 6.21
N LYS A 5 -3.90 -15.93 6.64
CA LYS A 5 -4.15 -17.25 7.28
C LYS A 5 -4.93 -17.09 8.57
N SER A 6 -4.59 -16.11 9.40
CA SER A 6 -5.34 -15.79 10.61
C SER A 6 -6.81 -15.47 10.29
N TYR A 7 -7.06 -14.66 9.25
CA TYR A 7 -8.41 -14.34 8.79
C TYR A 7 -9.18 -15.59 8.36
N LYS A 8 -8.58 -16.45 7.53
CA LYS A 8 -9.23 -17.73 7.11
C LYS A 8 -9.44 -18.72 8.26
N SER A 9 -8.71 -18.54 9.38
CA SER A 9 -8.86 -19.35 10.59
C SER A 9 -9.86 -18.77 11.59
N GLY A 10 -10.54 -17.66 11.26
CA GLY A 10 -11.62 -17.08 12.07
C GLY A 10 -11.31 -15.74 12.73
N ALA A 11 -10.09 -15.23 12.62
CA ALA A 11 -9.82 -13.86 13.00
C ALA A 11 -10.53 -12.89 12.07
N HIS A 12 -11.06 -11.77 12.58
CA HIS A 12 -11.60 -10.75 11.71
C HIS A 12 -10.47 -9.95 11.05
N PHE A 13 -10.70 -9.43 9.84
CA PHE A 13 -9.77 -8.52 9.15
C PHE A 13 -10.41 -7.14 9.04
N ALA A 14 -9.71 -6.11 9.52
CA ALA A 14 -10.30 -4.80 9.67
C ALA A 14 -9.70 -3.76 8.73
N ASN A 15 -10.53 -2.82 8.25
CA ASN A 15 -10.13 -1.64 7.49
C ASN A 15 -9.23 -1.95 6.26
N SER A 16 -9.50 -3.03 5.56
CA SER A 16 -8.65 -3.54 4.48
C SER A 16 -8.45 -2.56 3.32
N CYS A 17 -9.38 -1.62 3.12
CA CYS A 17 -9.29 -0.60 2.06
C CYS A 17 -8.35 0.56 2.40
N PHE A 18 -7.89 0.70 3.64
CA PHE A 18 -7.00 1.78 4.03
C PHE A 18 -5.54 1.39 3.82
N VAL A 19 -4.95 1.96 2.78
CA VAL A 19 -3.53 1.81 2.44
C VAL A 19 -2.87 3.18 2.39
N GLN A 20 -1.60 3.26 2.78
CA GLN A 20 -0.84 4.50 2.70
C GLN A 20 0.08 4.51 1.48
N ILE A 21 0.11 5.65 0.83
CA ILE A 21 0.85 5.87 -0.40
C ILE A 21 2.02 6.83 -0.10
N HIS A 22 3.20 6.48 -0.58
CA HIS A 22 4.40 7.31 -0.45
C HIS A 22 4.63 8.07 -1.75
N PRO A 23 4.67 9.43 -1.73
CA PRO A 23 4.74 10.23 -2.94
C PRO A 23 6.13 10.25 -3.60
N THR A 24 7.20 9.93 -2.86
CA THR A 24 8.60 10.06 -3.30
C THR A 24 9.28 8.71 -3.48
N CYS A 25 8.78 7.88 -4.39
CA CYS A 25 9.44 6.62 -4.75
C CYS A 25 10.14 6.77 -6.10
N ILE A 26 11.25 6.04 -6.29
CA ILE A 26 11.91 5.94 -7.59
C ILE A 26 11.04 5.03 -8.46
N PRO A 27 10.50 5.51 -9.61
CA PRO A 27 9.69 4.68 -10.49
C PRO A 27 10.51 3.57 -11.12
N VAL A 28 9.85 2.49 -11.53
CA VAL A 28 10.50 1.44 -12.31
C VAL A 28 10.89 2.01 -13.68
N THR A 29 12.18 1.95 -14.00
CA THR A 29 12.75 2.54 -15.22
C THR A 29 13.15 1.50 -16.27
N GLY A 30 13.10 0.20 -15.94
CA GLY A 30 13.46 -0.88 -16.87
C GLY A 30 13.11 -2.27 -16.33
N ASP A 31 13.29 -3.28 -17.19
CA ASP A 31 12.89 -4.66 -16.93
C ASP A 31 13.68 -5.33 -15.78
N HIS A 32 14.84 -4.80 -15.43
CA HIS A 32 15.73 -5.35 -14.40
C HIS A 32 15.42 -4.80 -13.00
N GLN A 33 14.69 -3.71 -12.89
CA GLN A 33 14.28 -3.16 -11.59
C GLN A 33 13.02 -3.88 -11.11
N SER A 34 13.16 -4.71 -10.09
CA SER A 34 12.09 -5.60 -9.63
C SER A 34 10.99 -4.90 -8.80
N LYS A 35 11.26 -3.72 -8.27
CA LYS A 35 10.34 -2.99 -7.40
C LYS A 35 10.61 -1.49 -7.37
N LEU A 36 9.60 -0.72 -6.96
CA LEU A 36 9.76 0.68 -6.61
C LEU A 36 10.63 0.82 -5.35
N THR A 37 11.53 1.81 -5.36
CA THR A 37 12.37 2.12 -4.20
C THR A 37 11.84 3.36 -3.51
N LEU A 38 11.51 3.23 -2.21
CA LEU A 38 11.07 4.35 -1.40
C LEU A 38 12.25 5.27 -1.09
N MET A 39 12.01 6.58 -1.29
CA MET A 39 12.89 7.65 -0.89
C MET A 39 12.33 8.37 0.33
N SER A 40 13.16 9.01 1.14
CA SER A 40 12.69 9.79 2.28
C SER A 40 11.73 10.90 1.84
N GLU A 41 10.63 11.06 2.58
CA GLU A 41 9.69 12.17 2.36
C GLU A 41 10.30 13.55 2.66
N SER A 42 11.36 13.59 3.48
CA SER A 42 12.11 14.83 3.77
C SER A 42 12.66 15.53 2.52
N LEU A 43 12.81 14.81 1.41
CA LEU A 43 13.16 15.40 0.12
C LEU A 43 12.20 16.51 -0.32
N ARG A 44 10.94 16.45 0.09
CA ARG A 44 9.92 17.48 -0.23
C ARG A 44 10.09 18.77 0.57
N ASN A 45 10.93 18.78 1.61
CA ASN A 45 11.18 19.99 2.40
C ASN A 45 11.94 21.06 1.60
N ASP A 46 12.84 20.63 0.73
CA ASP A 46 13.68 21.54 -0.08
C ASP A 46 13.53 21.28 -1.60
N GLY A 47 13.06 20.11 -2.00
CA GLY A 47 12.79 19.79 -3.40
C GLY A 47 11.42 20.28 -3.85
N ARG A 48 11.32 20.78 -5.08
CA ARG A 48 10.09 21.28 -5.71
C ARG A 48 9.56 20.27 -6.74
N ILE A 49 8.26 19.97 -6.68
CA ILE A 49 7.63 18.98 -7.56
C ILE A 49 6.97 19.68 -8.74
N TRP A 50 7.29 19.26 -9.96
CA TRP A 50 6.74 19.84 -11.17
C TRP A 50 6.60 18.85 -12.33
N VAL A 51 5.82 19.25 -13.33
CA VAL A 51 5.74 18.63 -14.67
C VAL A 51 5.82 19.73 -15.73
N PRO A 52 6.17 19.43 -17.01
CA PRO A 52 6.05 20.42 -18.08
C PRO A 52 4.60 20.92 -18.22
N LYS A 53 4.40 22.20 -18.57
CA LYS A 53 3.07 22.75 -18.87
C LYS A 53 2.48 22.19 -20.18
N LYS A 54 3.33 21.73 -21.10
CA LYS A 54 2.93 21.20 -22.40
C LYS A 54 3.11 19.67 -22.41
N LYS A 55 2.12 18.95 -22.94
CA LYS A 55 2.18 17.49 -23.07
C LYS A 55 3.26 17.04 -24.05
N GLU A 56 3.48 17.83 -25.10
CA GLU A 56 4.51 17.59 -26.11
C GLU A 56 5.91 17.57 -25.48
N ASP A 57 6.18 18.45 -24.52
CA ASP A 57 7.44 18.49 -23.78
C ASP A 57 7.59 17.27 -22.87
N ALA A 58 6.52 16.86 -22.18
CA ALA A 58 6.52 15.63 -21.37
C ALA A 58 6.80 14.40 -22.24
N GLN A 59 6.18 14.29 -23.41
CA GLN A 59 6.42 13.22 -24.37
C GLN A 59 7.84 13.24 -24.92
N ALA A 60 8.37 14.45 -25.25
CA ALA A 60 9.74 14.60 -25.74
C ALA A 60 10.76 14.13 -24.67
N ILE A 61 10.53 14.43 -23.39
CA ILE A 61 11.34 13.94 -22.28
C ILE A 61 11.20 12.42 -22.13
N ALA A 62 9.99 11.89 -22.19
CA ALA A 62 9.73 10.46 -22.09
C ALA A 62 10.43 9.66 -23.20
N ASN A 63 10.52 10.23 -24.40
CA ASN A 63 11.19 9.64 -25.58
C ASN A 63 12.70 9.92 -25.63
N GLY A 64 13.23 10.72 -24.70
CA GLY A 64 14.66 11.06 -24.63
C GLY A 64 15.14 12.10 -25.66
N THR A 65 14.22 12.80 -26.34
CA THR A 65 14.57 13.89 -27.28
C THR A 65 14.76 15.25 -26.60
N LYS A 66 14.27 15.38 -25.37
CA LYS A 66 14.52 16.49 -24.45
C LYS A 66 14.89 15.97 -23.07
N THR A 67 15.48 16.84 -22.26
CA THR A 67 15.76 16.62 -20.83
C THR A 67 14.97 17.62 -19.97
N ALA A 68 14.98 17.45 -18.66
CA ALA A 68 14.40 18.45 -17.75
C ALA A 68 15.05 19.82 -17.86
N LEU A 69 16.32 19.88 -18.24
CA LEU A 69 17.09 21.15 -18.38
C LEU A 69 16.65 21.96 -19.61
N ASP A 70 16.02 21.32 -20.59
CA ASP A 70 15.51 22.01 -21.78
C ASP A 70 14.15 22.69 -21.53
N ILE A 71 13.58 22.56 -20.34
CA ILE A 71 12.31 23.16 -19.94
C ILE A 71 12.58 24.43 -19.14
N ALA A 72 12.25 25.58 -19.71
CA ALA A 72 12.37 26.86 -19.02
C ALA A 72 11.52 26.92 -17.75
N GLU A 73 11.95 27.72 -16.76
CA GLU A 73 11.22 27.84 -15.48
C GLU A 73 9.74 28.21 -15.69
N ASP A 74 9.47 29.14 -16.60
CA ASP A 74 8.10 29.58 -16.94
C ASP A 74 7.24 28.49 -17.62
N ASP A 75 7.85 27.44 -18.18
CA ASP A 75 7.16 26.30 -18.80
C ASP A 75 6.99 25.11 -17.82
N ARG A 76 7.35 25.28 -16.54
CA ARG A 76 7.14 24.29 -15.49
C ARG A 76 5.85 24.53 -14.75
N ASP A 77 5.05 23.48 -14.53
CA ASP A 77 3.86 23.50 -13.66
C ASP A 77 4.22 22.93 -12.29
N TYR A 78 4.44 23.80 -11.31
CA TYR A 78 4.58 23.46 -9.90
C TYR A 78 3.19 23.23 -9.30
N TYR A 79 2.51 22.19 -9.75
CA TYR A 79 1.09 21.96 -9.54
C TYR A 79 0.67 21.84 -8.06
N LEU A 80 1.53 21.36 -7.16
CA LEU A 80 1.24 21.32 -5.73
C LEU A 80 1.22 22.72 -5.12
N GLU A 81 2.23 23.55 -5.46
CA GLU A 81 2.32 24.93 -4.98
C GLU A 81 1.16 25.78 -5.52
N ARG A 82 0.77 25.57 -6.78
CA ARG A 82 -0.35 26.25 -7.41
C ARG A 82 -1.71 25.86 -6.82
N ARG A 83 -1.93 24.57 -6.56
CA ARG A 83 -3.21 24.05 -6.06
C ARG A 83 -3.39 24.26 -4.56
N TYR A 84 -2.31 24.17 -3.81
CA TYR A 84 -2.29 24.18 -2.34
C TYR A 84 -1.28 25.21 -1.81
N PRO A 85 -1.52 26.51 -2.03
CA PRO A 85 -0.53 27.56 -1.74
C PRO A 85 -0.12 27.64 -0.25
N ALA A 86 -0.98 27.20 0.68
CA ALA A 86 -0.69 27.19 2.10
C ALA A 86 0.33 26.10 2.51
N PHE A 87 0.40 24.99 1.76
CA PHE A 87 1.24 23.82 2.09
C PHE A 87 2.28 23.52 1.01
N GLY A 88 2.02 23.88 -0.24
CA GLY A 88 2.91 23.61 -1.37
C GLY A 88 3.28 22.13 -1.48
N ASN A 89 4.58 21.86 -1.57
CA ASN A 89 5.09 20.49 -1.65
C ASN A 89 4.91 19.67 -0.35
N LEU A 90 4.53 20.31 0.76
CA LEU A 90 4.35 19.68 2.08
C LEU A 90 2.90 19.25 2.37
N VAL A 91 2.01 19.28 1.37
CA VAL A 91 0.67 18.68 1.51
C VAL A 91 0.76 17.21 1.94
N PRO A 92 -0.27 16.65 2.62
CA PRO A 92 -0.29 15.25 3.02
C PRO A 92 0.05 14.28 1.90
N ARG A 93 0.56 13.11 2.26
CA ARG A 93 1.05 12.08 1.32
C ARG A 93 0.00 11.66 0.30
N ASP A 94 -1.22 11.45 0.75
CA ASP A 94 -2.35 11.07 -0.09
C ASP A 94 -2.71 12.15 -1.11
N VAL A 95 -2.71 13.42 -0.69
CA VAL A 95 -2.96 14.59 -1.57
C VAL A 95 -1.87 14.72 -2.62
N ALA A 96 -0.59 14.69 -2.20
CA ALA A 96 0.54 14.78 -3.13
C ALA A 96 0.56 13.62 -4.13
N SER A 97 0.25 12.41 -3.66
CA SER A 97 0.26 11.19 -4.48
C SER A 97 -0.86 11.21 -5.53
N ARG A 98 -2.09 11.58 -5.14
CA ARG A 98 -3.21 11.72 -6.09
C ARG A 98 -2.93 12.79 -7.14
N ALA A 99 -2.42 13.95 -6.72
CA ALA A 99 -2.07 15.02 -7.65
C ALA A 99 -0.99 14.59 -8.65
N SER A 100 0.03 13.82 -8.22
CA SER A 100 1.06 13.28 -9.11
C SER A 100 0.46 12.29 -10.12
N LYS A 101 -0.37 11.35 -9.64
CA LYS A 101 -1.06 10.39 -10.51
C LYS A 101 -1.93 11.09 -11.53
N GLU A 102 -2.73 12.05 -11.11
CA GLU A 102 -3.60 12.84 -11.99
C GLU A 102 -2.83 13.54 -13.12
N ARG A 103 -1.65 14.13 -12.80
CA ARG A 103 -0.79 14.73 -13.83
C ARG A 103 -0.29 13.69 -14.83
N CYS A 104 0.13 12.53 -14.33
CA CYS A 104 0.59 11.43 -15.19
C CYS A 104 -0.54 10.89 -16.09
N ASP A 105 -1.71 10.62 -15.52
CA ASP A 105 -2.88 10.14 -16.25
C ASP A 105 -3.37 11.16 -17.31
N ALA A 106 -3.21 12.45 -17.01
CA ALA A 106 -3.49 13.53 -17.96
C ALA A 106 -2.44 13.67 -19.08
N GLY A 107 -1.37 12.85 -19.10
CA GLY A 107 -0.36 12.82 -20.16
C GLY A 107 0.85 13.74 -19.94
N TYR A 108 1.09 14.18 -18.69
CA TYR A 108 2.25 15.00 -18.32
C TYR A 108 3.39 14.23 -17.66
N GLY A 109 3.31 12.90 -17.66
CA GLY A 109 4.37 12.05 -17.08
C GLY A 109 5.68 12.11 -17.87
N VAL A 110 6.81 12.16 -17.14
CA VAL A 110 8.14 12.48 -17.69
C VAL A 110 9.07 11.29 -17.89
N ASN A 111 8.54 10.07 -17.90
CA ASN A 111 9.31 8.86 -18.21
C ASN A 111 8.63 8.01 -19.30
N LYS A 112 9.30 6.97 -19.76
CA LYS A 112 8.80 6.08 -20.84
C LYS A 112 7.44 5.43 -20.52
N THR A 113 7.14 5.21 -19.25
CA THR A 113 5.85 4.64 -18.81
C THR A 113 4.77 5.69 -18.64
N GLY A 114 5.09 6.98 -18.72
CA GLY A 114 4.20 8.08 -18.35
C GLY A 114 3.97 8.22 -16.85
N GLN A 115 4.65 7.44 -16.03
CA GLN A 115 4.44 7.36 -14.57
C GLN A 115 5.65 7.93 -13.81
N ALA A 116 5.92 9.22 -13.99
CA ALA A 116 6.87 9.98 -13.20
C ALA A 116 6.58 11.47 -13.27
N VAL A 117 6.90 12.18 -12.18
CA VAL A 117 6.99 13.63 -12.10
C VAL A 117 8.39 14.02 -11.65
N PHE A 118 8.78 15.28 -11.82
CA PHE A 118 10.08 15.75 -11.36
C PHE A 118 10.05 16.23 -9.91
N LEU A 119 11.13 15.93 -9.17
CA LEU A 119 11.48 16.51 -7.88
C LEU A 119 12.83 17.22 -8.04
N ASP A 120 12.83 18.54 -7.99
CA ASP A 120 13.91 19.42 -8.40
C ASP A 120 14.56 20.13 -7.21
N PHE A 121 15.86 19.98 -7.05
CA PHE A 121 16.65 20.61 -6.01
C PHE A 121 17.43 21.85 -6.47
N SER A 122 17.31 22.27 -7.73
CA SER A 122 18.06 23.41 -8.27
C SER A 122 17.87 24.69 -7.45
N ALA A 123 16.63 25.00 -7.07
CA ALA A 123 16.33 26.16 -6.23
C ALA A 123 16.94 26.06 -4.83
N ALA A 124 16.93 24.87 -4.23
CA ALA A 124 17.55 24.62 -2.92
C ALA A 124 19.07 24.72 -2.98
N ILE A 125 19.69 24.17 -4.02
CA ILE A 125 21.15 24.25 -4.23
C ILE A 125 21.58 25.71 -4.42
N ASN A 126 20.84 26.48 -5.20
CA ASN A 126 21.13 27.91 -5.41
C ASN A 126 20.97 28.73 -4.12
N ARG A 127 19.98 28.39 -3.28
CA ARG A 127 19.69 29.12 -2.03
C ARG A 127 20.60 28.72 -0.88
N LEU A 128 20.88 27.44 -0.70
CA LEU A 128 21.58 26.89 0.47
C LEU A 128 23.05 26.57 0.20
N GLY A 129 23.44 26.43 -1.06
CA GLY A 129 24.71 25.85 -1.47
C GLY A 129 24.70 24.31 -1.53
N LYS A 130 25.56 23.77 -2.39
CA LYS A 130 25.67 22.32 -2.61
C LYS A 130 26.00 21.56 -1.33
N ASP A 131 26.95 22.06 -0.54
CA ASP A 131 27.44 21.40 0.68
C ASP A 131 26.32 21.23 1.73
N ALA A 132 25.46 22.24 1.88
CA ALA A 132 24.33 22.17 2.81
C ALA A 132 23.26 21.18 2.34
N VAL A 133 23.01 21.06 1.03
CA VAL A 133 22.12 20.07 0.44
C VAL A 133 22.72 18.67 0.57
N GLU A 134 24.02 18.52 0.35
CA GLU A 134 24.74 17.25 0.52
C GLU A 134 24.71 16.75 1.97
N ALA A 135 24.92 17.65 2.93
CA ALA A 135 24.83 17.30 4.36
C ALA A 135 23.44 16.78 4.76
N ARG A 136 22.36 17.25 4.11
CA ARG A 136 20.98 16.84 4.38
C ARG A 136 20.54 15.59 3.60
N TYR A 137 20.90 15.50 2.32
CA TYR A 137 20.32 14.56 1.37
C TYR A 137 21.34 13.73 0.58
N GLY A 138 22.65 13.91 0.81
CA GLY A 138 23.71 13.30 0.01
C GLY A 138 23.62 11.77 -0.07
N ASN A 139 23.26 11.11 1.02
CA ASN A 139 23.05 9.66 1.03
C ASN A 139 21.86 9.22 0.15
N LEU A 140 20.79 10.00 0.12
CA LEU A 140 19.62 9.75 -0.71
C LEU A 140 19.92 10.01 -2.19
N PHE A 141 20.66 11.06 -2.49
CA PHE A 141 21.12 11.38 -3.84
C PHE A 141 22.04 10.29 -4.39
N GLN A 142 22.99 9.83 -3.57
CA GLN A 142 23.87 8.72 -3.94
C GLN A 142 23.08 7.43 -4.21
N MET A 143 22.07 7.13 -3.38
CA MET A 143 21.20 5.98 -3.60
C MET A 143 20.41 6.12 -4.91
N TYR A 144 19.85 7.29 -5.19
CA TYR A 144 19.14 7.57 -6.44
C TYR A 144 20.07 7.39 -7.66
N GLU A 145 21.25 8.00 -7.62
CA GLU A 145 22.23 7.92 -8.71
C GLU A 145 22.69 6.47 -8.98
N LYS A 146 22.88 5.67 -7.93
CA LYS A 146 23.22 4.24 -8.07
C LYS A 146 22.14 3.41 -8.75
N ILE A 147 20.87 3.80 -8.58
CA ILE A 147 19.73 3.07 -9.15
C ILE A 147 19.43 3.56 -10.57
N THR A 148 19.50 4.87 -10.82
CA THR A 148 19.02 5.49 -12.05
C THR A 148 20.12 5.94 -13.00
N ALA A 149 21.38 6.01 -12.53
CA ALA A 149 22.51 6.67 -13.18
C ALA A 149 22.30 8.18 -13.46
N GLU A 150 21.33 8.81 -12.82
CA GLU A 150 21.06 10.26 -12.93
C GLU A 150 21.56 10.97 -11.65
N ASN A 151 22.30 12.08 -11.80
CA ASN A 151 22.84 12.84 -10.67
C ASN A 151 21.88 13.93 -10.21
N PRO A 152 21.30 13.86 -9.01
CA PRO A 152 20.33 14.83 -8.52
C PRO A 152 20.86 16.26 -8.29
N TYR A 153 22.17 16.44 -8.25
CA TYR A 153 22.78 17.78 -8.18
C TYR A 153 22.73 18.52 -9.52
N VAL A 154 22.48 17.81 -10.62
CA VAL A 154 22.50 18.38 -11.98
C VAL A 154 21.13 18.26 -12.65
N MET A 155 20.43 17.16 -12.41
CA MET A 155 19.13 16.84 -13.03
C MET A 155 18.05 16.64 -11.97
N PRO A 156 16.83 17.09 -12.17
CA PRO A 156 15.72 16.74 -11.30
C PRO A 156 15.52 15.21 -11.20
N MET A 157 15.23 14.74 -10.00
CA MET A 157 14.89 13.35 -9.75
C MET A 157 13.52 13.03 -10.36
N LYS A 158 13.35 11.84 -10.90
CA LYS A 158 12.04 11.30 -11.28
C LYS A 158 11.47 10.54 -10.10
N ILE A 159 10.26 10.89 -9.70
CA ILE A 159 9.54 10.24 -8.61
C ILE A 159 8.14 9.85 -9.06
N TYR A 160 7.57 8.81 -8.42
CA TYR A 160 6.20 8.39 -8.60
C TYR A 160 5.63 7.79 -7.30
N PRO A 161 4.33 7.95 -7.03
CA PRO A 161 3.73 7.40 -5.83
C PRO A 161 3.74 5.87 -5.81
N ALA A 162 3.91 5.27 -4.62
CA ALA A 162 3.77 3.84 -4.42
C ALA A 162 3.10 3.51 -3.08
N ILE A 163 2.29 2.47 -3.06
CA ILE A 163 1.74 1.93 -1.82
C ILE A 163 2.88 1.29 -1.02
N HIS A 164 3.00 1.65 0.25
CA HIS A 164 4.11 1.21 1.10
C HIS A 164 3.70 0.72 2.48
N TYR A 165 2.46 0.94 2.91
CA TYR A 165 1.96 0.58 4.24
C TYR A 165 0.48 0.24 4.20
N THR A 166 0.08 -0.78 4.97
CA THR A 166 -1.33 -1.09 5.19
C THR A 166 -1.77 -0.58 6.57
N MET A 167 -2.80 0.26 6.62
CA MET A 167 -3.43 0.64 7.88
C MET A 167 -4.46 -0.40 8.32
N GLY A 168 -5.02 -1.13 7.38
CA GLY A 168 -5.83 -2.31 7.65
C GLY A 168 -5.00 -3.53 8.05
N GLY A 169 -5.60 -4.49 8.74
CA GLY A 169 -4.96 -5.70 9.19
C GLY A 169 -5.88 -6.59 10.01
N VAL A 170 -5.33 -7.55 10.73
CA VAL A 170 -6.10 -8.39 11.64
C VAL A 170 -6.71 -7.53 12.74
N TRP A 171 -8.00 -7.69 12.99
CA TRP A 171 -8.68 -7.00 14.09
C TRP A 171 -8.14 -7.51 15.43
N VAL A 172 -7.87 -6.59 16.35
CA VAL A 172 -7.44 -6.87 17.72
C VAL A 172 -8.16 -5.96 18.72
N ASP A 173 -8.30 -6.44 19.94
CA ASP A 173 -8.71 -5.62 21.08
C ASP A 173 -7.53 -4.80 21.66
N TYR A 174 -7.76 -4.05 22.74
CA TYR A 174 -6.72 -3.27 23.41
C TYR A 174 -5.57 -4.10 24.01
N ASN A 175 -5.76 -5.41 24.14
CA ASN A 175 -4.73 -6.35 24.58
C ASN A 175 -4.01 -7.01 23.41
N LEU A 176 -4.23 -6.55 22.17
CA LEU A 176 -3.71 -7.11 20.92
C LEU A 176 -4.16 -8.55 20.64
N GLN A 177 -5.23 -9.00 21.30
CA GLN A 177 -5.83 -10.31 21.04
C GLN A 177 -6.82 -10.21 19.89
N THR A 178 -6.75 -11.18 18.99
CA THR A 178 -7.68 -11.28 17.86
C THR A 178 -9.02 -11.89 18.32
N THR A 179 -9.99 -12.05 17.43
CA THR A 179 -11.22 -12.79 17.70
C THR A 179 -11.00 -14.29 17.90
N VAL A 180 -9.78 -14.79 17.65
CA VAL A 180 -9.37 -16.18 17.95
C VAL A 180 -8.58 -16.18 19.26
N PRO A 181 -9.08 -16.84 20.31
CA PRO A 181 -8.38 -16.89 21.60
C PRO A 181 -6.95 -17.44 21.46
N GLY A 182 -5.99 -16.79 22.12
CA GLY A 182 -4.57 -17.18 22.08
C GLY A 182 -3.82 -16.75 20.82
N LEU A 183 -4.48 -16.07 19.87
CA LEU A 183 -3.85 -15.47 18.71
C LEU A 183 -3.77 -13.96 18.88
N PHE A 184 -2.56 -13.43 18.88
CA PHE A 184 -2.25 -12.01 19.03
C PHE A 184 -1.64 -11.46 17.74
N ALA A 185 -1.88 -10.19 17.43
CA ALA A 185 -1.26 -9.51 16.31
C ALA A 185 -0.72 -8.13 16.73
N ALA A 186 0.54 -7.85 16.41
CA ALA A 186 1.24 -6.62 16.76
C ALA A 186 1.77 -5.88 15.54
N GLY A 187 1.95 -4.59 15.65
CA GLY A 187 2.48 -3.73 14.60
C GLY A 187 1.59 -3.72 13.34
N GLU A 188 2.18 -3.63 12.18
CA GLU A 188 1.46 -3.56 10.89
C GLU A 188 0.60 -4.80 10.57
N ALA A 189 0.77 -5.91 11.31
CA ALA A 189 -0.06 -7.10 11.14
C ALA A 189 -1.50 -6.89 11.64
N ASN A 190 -1.70 -6.00 12.62
CA ASN A 190 -3.03 -5.61 13.09
C ASN A 190 -3.53 -4.35 12.35
N PHE A 191 -4.83 -4.05 12.48
CA PHE A 191 -5.47 -2.88 11.83
C PHE A 191 -5.11 -1.54 12.48
N SER A 192 -4.47 -1.59 13.63
CA SER A 192 -3.90 -0.49 14.40
C SER A 192 -4.82 0.73 14.67
N ASP A 193 -4.28 1.69 15.38
CA ASP A 193 -4.90 2.97 15.74
C ASP A 193 -4.71 4.08 14.68
N HIS A 194 -4.16 3.74 13.51
CA HIS A 194 -3.88 4.73 12.46
C HIS A 194 -5.10 5.20 11.69
N GLY A 195 -6.19 4.43 11.71
CA GLY A 195 -7.40 4.74 10.96
C GLY A 195 -7.14 4.85 9.45
N ALA A 196 -7.68 5.89 8.83
CA ALA A 196 -7.59 6.05 7.37
C ALA A 196 -6.28 6.69 6.88
N ASN A 197 -5.46 7.27 7.76
CA ASN A 197 -4.21 7.91 7.36
C ASN A 197 -3.19 7.98 8.50
N ARG A 198 -2.10 7.25 8.38
CA ARG A 198 -1.02 7.14 9.35
C ARG A 198 -0.12 8.38 9.33
N LEU A 199 0.23 8.90 10.50
CA LEU A 199 1.26 9.93 10.65
C LEU A 199 2.66 9.37 10.37
N GLY A 200 3.57 10.22 9.90
CA GLY A 200 4.96 9.84 9.66
C GLY A 200 5.64 9.30 10.92
N ALA A 201 6.48 8.28 10.78
CA ALA A 201 7.23 7.57 11.83
C ALA A 201 6.40 6.77 12.85
N SER A 202 5.06 6.91 12.90
CA SER A 202 4.23 6.24 13.91
C SER A 202 4.13 4.71 13.77
N ALA A 203 4.41 4.14 12.59
CA ALA A 203 4.36 2.68 12.40
C ALA A 203 5.37 1.92 13.26
N LEU A 204 6.63 2.37 13.28
CA LEU A 204 7.66 1.76 14.14
C LEU A 204 7.37 2.02 15.61
N MET A 205 6.87 3.21 15.95
CA MET A 205 6.47 3.53 17.32
C MET A 205 5.37 2.60 17.81
N GLN A 206 4.34 2.37 17.00
CA GLN A 206 3.27 1.42 17.32
C GLN A 206 3.83 0.01 17.53
N GLY A 207 4.62 -0.52 16.59
CA GLY A 207 5.16 -1.87 16.68
C GLY A 207 6.07 -2.06 17.92
N LEU A 208 6.81 -1.02 18.32
CA LEU A 208 7.60 -1.02 19.56
C LEU A 208 6.69 -0.95 20.79
N ALA A 209 5.67 -0.11 20.79
CA ALA A 209 4.72 0.00 21.89
C ALA A 209 3.97 -1.33 22.11
N ASP A 210 3.46 -1.92 21.05
CA ASP A 210 2.79 -3.23 21.08
C ASP A 210 3.72 -4.30 21.67
N GLY A 211 4.96 -4.38 21.18
CA GLY A 211 5.90 -5.42 21.57
C GLY A 211 6.48 -5.26 22.96
N TYR A 212 6.75 -4.02 23.40
CA TYR A 212 7.40 -3.77 24.70
C TYR A 212 6.43 -3.50 25.85
N PHE A 213 5.28 -2.85 25.57
CA PHE A 213 4.41 -2.36 26.63
C PHE A 213 3.07 -3.10 26.72
N VAL A 214 2.63 -3.80 25.68
CA VAL A 214 1.33 -4.47 25.66
C VAL A 214 1.51 -6.00 25.71
N LEU A 215 2.14 -6.60 24.71
CA LEU A 215 2.23 -8.07 24.57
C LEU A 215 2.78 -8.80 25.78
N PRO A 216 3.83 -8.34 26.50
CA PRO A 216 4.35 -9.08 27.65
C PRO A 216 3.30 -9.26 28.75
N TYR A 217 2.51 -8.22 29.02
CA TYR A 217 1.44 -8.29 30.02
C TYR A 217 0.27 -9.12 29.53
N THR A 218 -0.13 -8.94 28.28
CA THR A 218 -1.23 -9.69 27.66
C THR A 218 -0.96 -11.19 27.66
N ILE A 219 0.23 -11.61 27.21
CA ILE A 219 0.61 -13.03 27.18
C ILE A 219 0.67 -13.61 28.60
N SER A 220 1.28 -12.87 29.53
CA SER A 220 1.36 -13.31 30.91
C SER A 220 -0.02 -13.49 31.56
N ASN A 221 -0.93 -12.54 31.33
CA ASN A 221 -2.30 -12.62 31.85
C ASN A 221 -3.08 -13.76 31.20
N TYR A 222 -2.94 -13.95 29.87
CA TYR A 222 -3.61 -15.01 29.13
C TYR A 222 -3.18 -16.41 29.61
N LEU A 223 -1.89 -16.58 29.93
CA LEU A 223 -1.33 -17.85 30.37
C LEU A 223 -1.39 -18.07 31.90
N ALA A 224 -1.87 -17.10 32.69
CA ALA A 224 -1.80 -17.16 34.16
C ALA A 224 -2.45 -18.41 34.73
N ASP A 225 -3.58 -18.82 34.19
CA ASP A 225 -4.33 -20.01 34.64
C ASP A 225 -3.76 -21.32 34.05
N ASP A 226 -2.94 -21.22 33.00
CA ASP A 226 -2.39 -22.37 32.26
C ASP A 226 -0.94 -22.72 32.64
N ILE A 227 -0.32 -21.93 33.52
CA ILE A 227 1.10 -22.11 33.94
C ILE A 227 1.39 -23.51 34.51
N THR A 228 0.38 -24.14 35.09
CA THR A 228 0.47 -25.49 35.70
C THR A 228 -0.07 -26.58 34.76
N THR A 229 -0.58 -26.23 33.61
CA THR A 229 -1.08 -27.17 32.59
C THR A 229 0.12 -27.88 31.95
N GLY A 230 0.06 -29.19 31.80
CA GLY A 230 1.09 -29.94 31.09
C GLY A 230 1.16 -29.59 29.59
N GLU A 231 2.19 -30.07 28.94
CA GLU A 231 2.32 -29.89 27.46
C GLU A 231 1.10 -30.47 26.73
N ILE A 232 0.59 -29.73 25.76
CA ILE A 232 -0.45 -30.21 24.85
C ILE A 232 0.20 -31.21 23.89
N SER A 233 -0.31 -32.45 23.86
CA SER A 233 0.17 -33.47 22.96
C SER A 233 -0.06 -33.06 21.49
N THR A 234 0.96 -33.23 20.65
CA THR A 234 0.87 -33.08 19.20
C THR A 234 0.09 -34.19 18.52
N ASP A 235 -0.34 -35.23 19.25
CA ASP A 235 -1.20 -36.32 18.75
C ASP A 235 -2.65 -35.90 18.51
N HIS A 236 -3.02 -34.67 18.92
CA HIS A 236 -4.35 -34.14 18.68
C HIS A 236 -4.62 -34.00 17.18
N SER A 237 -5.77 -34.45 16.69
CA SER A 237 -6.16 -34.49 15.27
C SER A 237 -6.06 -33.15 14.53
N ALA A 238 -6.09 -32.01 15.24
CA ALA A 238 -5.93 -30.69 14.66
C ALA A 238 -4.53 -30.47 14.06
N PHE A 239 -3.49 -31.05 14.66
CA PHE A 239 -2.12 -30.97 14.12
C PHE A 239 -2.00 -31.75 12.82
N GLU A 240 -2.49 -33.00 12.82
CA GLU A 240 -2.52 -33.85 11.62
C GLU A 240 -3.31 -33.20 10.48
N GLN A 241 -4.48 -32.62 10.77
CA GLN A 241 -5.30 -31.93 9.79
C GLN A 241 -4.59 -30.69 9.21
N SER A 242 -3.89 -29.93 10.07
CA SER A 242 -3.14 -28.75 9.62
C SER A 242 -1.97 -29.12 8.71
N GLU A 243 -1.21 -30.15 9.06
CA GLU A 243 -0.12 -30.68 8.23
C GLU A 243 -0.65 -31.17 6.89
N LYS A 244 -1.74 -31.93 6.89
CA LYS A 244 -2.40 -32.43 5.69
C LYS A 244 -2.82 -31.28 4.75
N ASN A 245 -3.47 -30.25 5.28
CA ASN A 245 -3.92 -29.09 4.50
C ASN A 245 -2.73 -28.36 3.83
N VAL A 246 -1.61 -28.21 4.56
CA VAL A 246 -0.39 -27.58 3.99
C VAL A 246 0.19 -28.47 2.89
N LYS A 247 0.31 -29.77 3.14
CA LYS A 247 0.85 -30.73 2.17
C LYS A 247 0.02 -30.76 0.90
N GLU A 248 -1.30 -30.86 0.99
CA GLU A 248 -2.20 -30.85 -0.16
C GLU A 248 -2.04 -29.60 -1.01
N ARG A 249 -1.89 -28.43 -0.38
CA ARG A 249 -1.65 -27.16 -1.09
C ARG A 249 -0.29 -27.14 -1.81
N LEU A 250 0.76 -27.63 -1.17
CA LEU A 250 2.09 -27.72 -1.78
C LEU A 250 2.09 -28.72 -2.94
N ASP A 251 1.50 -29.89 -2.75
CA ASP A 251 1.39 -30.94 -3.77
C ASP A 251 0.59 -30.43 -4.98
N PHE A 252 -0.46 -29.64 -4.75
CA PHE A 252 -1.19 -29.01 -5.84
C PHE A 252 -0.29 -28.13 -6.69
N PHE A 253 0.45 -27.18 -6.09
CA PHE A 253 1.32 -26.29 -6.84
C PHE A 253 2.42 -27.01 -7.61
N MET A 254 3.00 -28.05 -7.02
CA MET A 254 4.08 -28.81 -7.65
C MET A 254 3.61 -29.72 -8.78
N ASN A 255 2.39 -30.21 -8.72
CA ASN A 255 1.83 -31.15 -9.70
C ASN A 255 0.96 -30.45 -10.77
N ASN A 256 0.60 -29.20 -10.58
CA ASN A 256 -0.21 -28.46 -11.54
C ASN A 256 0.51 -28.30 -12.88
N LYS A 257 -0.18 -28.63 -13.97
CA LYS A 257 0.35 -28.64 -15.33
C LYS A 257 0.03 -27.37 -16.12
N GLY A 258 -0.23 -26.28 -15.42
CA GLY A 258 -0.47 -24.98 -16.04
C GLY A 258 0.71 -24.49 -16.87
N SER A 259 0.49 -23.44 -17.62
CA SER A 259 1.46 -22.85 -18.55
C SER A 259 1.97 -21.47 -18.15
N LYS A 260 1.38 -20.83 -17.12
CA LYS A 260 1.63 -19.45 -16.75
C LYS A 260 2.45 -19.34 -15.47
N THR A 261 3.44 -18.43 -15.47
CA THR A 261 4.30 -18.21 -14.30
C THR A 261 3.52 -17.53 -13.16
N VAL A 262 4.00 -17.70 -11.94
CA VAL A 262 3.47 -16.98 -10.77
C VAL A 262 3.51 -15.46 -10.96
N ASP A 263 4.59 -14.94 -11.56
CA ASP A 263 4.75 -13.52 -11.89
C ASP A 263 3.69 -12.98 -12.85
N HIS A 264 3.23 -13.79 -13.80
CA HIS A 264 2.15 -13.39 -14.69
C HIS A 264 0.89 -12.99 -13.91
N PHE A 265 0.49 -13.81 -12.94
CA PHE A 265 -0.69 -13.55 -12.11
C PHE A 265 -0.46 -12.39 -11.13
N HIS A 266 0.72 -12.34 -10.52
CA HIS A 266 1.08 -11.26 -9.62
C HIS A 266 1.03 -9.88 -10.31
N LYS A 267 1.59 -9.77 -11.51
CA LYS A 267 1.58 -8.53 -12.30
C LYS A 267 0.16 -8.15 -12.75
N ARG A 268 -0.64 -9.12 -13.18
CA ARG A 268 -2.04 -8.86 -13.56
C ARG A 268 -2.87 -8.35 -12.38
N LEU A 269 -2.79 -9.05 -11.23
CA LEU A 269 -3.46 -8.60 -10.01
C LEU A 269 -2.99 -7.21 -9.60
N GLY A 270 -1.67 -6.97 -9.60
CA GLY A 270 -1.10 -5.69 -9.26
C GLY A 270 -1.61 -4.56 -10.16
N LYS A 271 -1.78 -4.82 -11.45
CA LYS A 271 -2.36 -3.85 -12.40
C LYS A 271 -3.81 -3.51 -12.05
N VAL A 272 -4.65 -4.52 -11.85
CA VAL A 272 -6.07 -4.32 -11.46
C VAL A 272 -6.17 -3.52 -10.16
N MET A 273 -5.41 -3.92 -9.13
CA MET A 273 -5.42 -3.23 -7.83
C MET A 273 -4.92 -1.79 -7.95
N TRP A 274 -3.89 -1.54 -8.74
CA TRP A 274 -3.35 -0.19 -8.94
C TRP A 274 -4.32 0.74 -9.67
N GLU A 275 -4.94 0.25 -10.74
CA GLU A 275 -5.81 1.05 -11.59
C GLU A 275 -7.19 1.29 -10.96
N LYS A 276 -7.75 0.30 -10.25
CA LYS A 276 -9.16 0.30 -9.82
C LYS A 276 -9.38 0.38 -8.30
N CYS A 277 -8.41 -0.10 -7.49
CA CYS A 277 -8.48 -0.05 -6.03
C CYS A 277 -7.31 0.72 -5.40
N GLY A 278 -6.60 1.53 -6.19
CA GLY A 278 -5.42 2.30 -5.81
C GLY A 278 -5.75 3.65 -5.14
N MET A 279 -5.12 4.72 -5.64
CA MET A 279 -5.21 6.07 -5.06
C MET A 279 -6.51 6.80 -5.35
N SER A 280 -7.18 6.47 -6.44
CA SER A 280 -8.47 7.02 -6.86
C SER A 280 -9.35 5.85 -7.27
N ARG A 281 -10.56 5.79 -6.76
CA ARG A 281 -11.47 4.66 -6.87
C ARG A 281 -12.83 5.15 -7.32
N SER A 282 -13.53 4.37 -8.14
CA SER A 282 -14.93 4.58 -8.46
C SER A 282 -15.73 3.32 -8.15
N LYS A 283 -17.03 3.45 -7.95
CA LYS A 283 -17.94 2.31 -7.77
C LYS A 283 -17.79 1.33 -8.94
N GLU A 284 -17.90 1.86 -10.15
CA GLU A 284 -17.78 1.09 -11.38
C GLU A 284 -16.42 0.37 -11.49
N GLY A 285 -15.32 1.08 -11.24
CA GLY A 285 -13.98 0.49 -11.25
C GLY A 285 -13.78 -0.60 -10.20
N LEU A 286 -14.37 -0.45 -9.00
CA LEU A 286 -14.30 -1.48 -7.95
C LEU A 286 -15.13 -2.72 -8.30
N GLU A 287 -16.31 -2.55 -8.92
CA GLU A 287 -17.14 -3.65 -9.40
C GLU A 287 -16.45 -4.43 -10.53
N GLU A 288 -15.82 -3.72 -11.46
CA GLU A 288 -14.96 -4.32 -12.49
C GLU A 288 -13.76 -5.05 -11.89
N ALA A 289 -13.08 -4.46 -10.88
CA ALA A 289 -11.97 -5.11 -10.20
C ALA A 289 -12.38 -6.44 -9.57
N LEU A 290 -13.53 -6.50 -8.90
CA LEU A 290 -14.08 -7.75 -8.33
C LEU A 290 -14.28 -8.82 -9.40
N ALA A 291 -14.84 -8.45 -10.56
CA ALA A 291 -15.03 -9.38 -11.68
C ALA A 291 -13.69 -9.88 -12.25
N GLU A 292 -12.72 -8.98 -12.46
CA GLU A 292 -11.39 -9.33 -12.96
C GLU A 292 -10.59 -10.18 -11.96
N ILE A 293 -10.64 -9.88 -10.66
CA ILE A 293 -9.96 -10.66 -9.61
C ILE A 293 -10.53 -12.09 -9.56
N LYS A 294 -11.85 -12.23 -9.70
CA LYS A 294 -12.49 -13.54 -9.79
C LYS A 294 -11.96 -14.33 -10.99
N ALA A 295 -11.89 -13.74 -12.16
CA ALA A 295 -11.35 -14.37 -13.36
C ALA A 295 -9.86 -14.72 -13.21
N ILE A 296 -9.06 -13.84 -12.58
CA ILE A 296 -7.64 -14.11 -12.27
C ILE A 296 -7.53 -15.31 -11.32
N ARG A 297 -8.38 -15.41 -10.29
CA ARG A 297 -8.40 -16.53 -9.35
C ARG A 297 -8.70 -17.86 -10.04
N GLU A 298 -9.76 -17.91 -10.87
CA GLU A 298 -10.15 -19.11 -11.61
C GLU A 298 -9.03 -19.59 -12.54
N GLU A 299 -8.40 -18.65 -13.24
CA GLU A 299 -7.29 -18.94 -14.13
C GLU A 299 -6.01 -19.34 -13.37
N PHE A 300 -5.72 -18.70 -12.23
CA PHE A 300 -4.57 -19.02 -11.38
C PHE A 300 -4.59 -20.48 -10.95
N TRP A 301 -5.68 -20.95 -10.38
CA TRP A 301 -5.80 -22.34 -9.93
C TRP A 301 -5.74 -23.35 -11.08
N LYS A 302 -6.06 -22.95 -12.30
CA LYS A 302 -5.98 -23.82 -13.48
C LYS A 302 -4.61 -23.79 -14.15
N GLU A 303 -3.99 -22.61 -14.28
CA GLU A 303 -2.88 -22.36 -15.21
C GLU A 303 -1.55 -22.03 -14.51
N VAL A 304 -1.51 -21.87 -13.18
CA VAL A 304 -0.24 -21.56 -12.49
C VAL A 304 0.74 -22.71 -12.61
N LYS A 305 2.00 -22.40 -12.93
CA LYS A 305 3.10 -23.34 -13.01
C LYS A 305 4.23 -22.94 -12.10
N VAL A 306 4.60 -23.85 -11.22
CA VAL A 306 5.74 -23.69 -10.30
C VAL A 306 6.86 -24.60 -10.76
N PRO A 307 8.01 -24.06 -11.20
CA PRO A 307 9.17 -24.86 -11.56
C PRO A 307 9.93 -25.32 -10.30
N GLY A 308 10.81 -26.30 -10.49
CA GLY A 308 11.68 -26.79 -9.42
C GLY A 308 11.14 -28.01 -8.69
N VAL A 309 11.59 -28.21 -7.46
CA VAL A 309 11.23 -29.36 -6.61
C VAL A 309 10.80 -28.90 -5.22
N GLN A 310 9.98 -29.72 -4.56
CA GLN A 310 9.41 -29.40 -3.24
C GLN A 310 10.42 -29.54 -2.10
N ASN A 311 11.38 -30.48 -2.23
CA ASN A 311 12.29 -30.86 -1.14
C ASN A 311 13.55 -30.00 -1.04
N SER A 312 13.57 -28.86 -1.71
CA SER A 312 14.62 -27.85 -1.63
C SER A 312 14.03 -26.45 -1.52
N LEU A 313 14.86 -25.45 -1.22
CA LEU A 313 14.42 -24.05 -1.23
C LEU A 313 13.85 -23.70 -2.61
N ASN A 314 12.55 -23.50 -2.68
CA ASN A 314 11.81 -23.14 -3.90
C ASN A 314 11.08 -21.81 -3.71
N GLN A 315 11.69 -20.72 -4.14
CA GLN A 315 11.13 -19.37 -4.03
C GLN A 315 9.85 -19.20 -4.86
N GLU A 316 9.73 -19.87 -6.00
CA GLU A 316 8.51 -19.80 -6.82
C GLU A 316 7.33 -20.52 -6.16
N LEU A 317 7.58 -21.61 -5.43
CA LEU A 317 6.55 -22.29 -4.63
C LEU A 317 6.04 -21.40 -3.50
N GLU A 318 6.95 -20.75 -2.78
CA GLU A 318 6.61 -19.81 -1.72
C GLU A 318 5.82 -18.61 -2.28
N LYS A 319 6.24 -18.06 -3.41
CA LYS A 319 5.58 -16.97 -4.10
C LYS A 319 4.19 -17.35 -4.63
N ALA A 320 4.01 -18.59 -5.12
CA ALA A 320 2.71 -19.09 -5.54
C ALA A 320 1.70 -19.08 -4.38
N GLY A 321 2.13 -19.54 -3.20
CA GLY A 321 1.34 -19.48 -1.99
C GLY A 321 0.94 -18.06 -1.59
N ARG A 322 1.86 -17.10 -1.71
CA ARG A 322 1.56 -15.68 -1.44
C ARG A 322 0.60 -15.08 -2.46
N VAL A 323 0.81 -15.34 -3.75
CA VAL A 323 -0.05 -14.78 -4.81
C VAL A 323 -1.48 -15.28 -4.69
N ALA A 324 -1.68 -16.56 -4.31
CA ALA A 324 -2.99 -17.07 -3.99
C ALA A 324 -3.67 -16.27 -2.87
N ASP A 325 -2.94 -16.00 -1.78
CA ASP A 325 -3.45 -15.20 -0.67
C ASP A 325 -3.69 -13.71 -1.07
N PHE A 326 -2.86 -13.13 -1.96
CA PHE A 326 -3.03 -11.76 -2.45
C PHE A 326 -4.26 -11.59 -3.35
N ILE A 327 -4.62 -12.60 -4.15
CA ILE A 327 -5.84 -12.58 -4.97
C ILE A 327 -7.07 -12.45 -4.06
N GLU A 328 -7.13 -13.26 -3.01
CA GLU A 328 -8.24 -13.23 -2.05
C GLU A 328 -8.26 -11.93 -1.22
N LEU A 329 -7.09 -11.44 -0.78
CA LEU A 329 -6.99 -10.17 -0.05
C LEU A 329 -7.39 -8.98 -0.94
N GLY A 330 -7.00 -8.98 -2.22
CA GLY A 330 -7.40 -7.95 -3.19
C GLY A 330 -8.93 -7.87 -3.34
N GLU A 331 -9.60 -9.02 -3.36
CA GLU A 331 -11.06 -9.09 -3.38
C GLU A 331 -11.67 -8.46 -2.11
N LEU A 332 -11.15 -8.78 -0.92
CA LEU A 332 -11.60 -8.18 0.34
C LEU A 332 -11.39 -6.66 0.36
N MET A 333 -10.24 -6.18 -0.13
CA MET A 333 -9.95 -4.75 -0.23
C MET A 333 -10.96 -4.02 -1.13
N CYS A 334 -11.36 -4.63 -2.25
CA CYS A 334 -12.37 -4.06 -3.14
C CYS A 334 -13.76 -4.07 -2.48
N HIS A 335 -14.15 -5.12 -1.78
CA HIS A 335 -15.41 -5.18 -1.02
C HIS A 335 -15.47 -4.10 0.06
N ASP A 336 -14.39 -3.92 0.83
CA ASP A 336 -14.33 -2.90 1.88
C ASP A 336 -14.39 -1.48 1.27
N ALA A 337 -13.63 -1.23 0.20
CA ALA A 337 -13.65 0.05 -0.51
C ALA A 337 -15.02 0.36 -1.12
N LEU A 338 -15.72 -0.65 -1.64
CA LEU A 338 -17.05 -0.50 -2.23
C LEU A 338 -18.11 -0.21 -1.15
N SER A 339 -17.97 -0.81 0.03
CA SER A 339 -18.89 -0.62 1.16
C SER A 339 -18.82 0.77 1.80
N ARG A 340 -17.73 1.53 1.57
CA ARG A 340 -17.51 2.88 2.10
C ARG A 340 -17.82 3.94 1.05
N GLU A 341 -19.00 4.52 1.11
CA GLU A 341 -19.46 5.61 0.24
C GLU A 341 -19.03 6.98 0.80
N GLU A 342 -17.73 7.14 0.97
CA GLU A 342 -17.06 8.35 1.43
C GLU A 342 -15.65 8.45 0.85
N SER A 343 -14.97 9.57 1.08
CA SER A 343 -13.51 9.68 0.91
C SER A 343 -12.86 10.09 2.21
N CYS A 344 -11.96 9.24 2.73
CA CYS A 344 -11.27 9.47 4.00
C CYS A 344 -9.83 8.94 3.92
N GLY A 345 -8.85 9.83 4.09
CA GLY A 345 -7.42 9.47 4.10
C GLY A 345 -6.96 8.72 2.84
N GLY A 346 -6.49 7.50 3.02
CA GLY A 346 -6.05 6.63 1.91
C GLY A 346 -7.17 6.07 1.04
N HIS A 347 -8.42 6.14 1.49
CA HIS A 347 -9.59 5.75 0.72
C HIS A 347 -10.20 6.98 0.05
N PHE A 348 -10.11 7.07 -1.27
CA PHE A 348 -10.66 8.16 -2.06
C PHE A 348 -11.57 7.62 -3.15
N ARG A 349 -12.85 8.03 -3.10
CA ARG A 349 -13.90 7.72 -4.06
C ARG A 349 -14.19 8.95 -4.92
N GLU A 350 -14.08 8.81 -6.22
CA GLU A 350 -14.29 9.91 -7.18
C GLU A 350 -15.69 10.51 -7.08
N GLU A 351 -16.68 9.71 -6.68
CA GLU A 351 -18.06 10.14 -6.46
C GLU A 351 -18.24 10.94 -5.16
N HIS A 352 -17.28 10.83 -4.23
CA HIS A 352 -17.34 11.44 -2.91
C HIS A 352 -16.20 12.46 -2.71
N GLN A 353 -16.27 13.55 -3.44
CA GLN A 353 -15.34 14.68 -3.33
C GLN A 353 -16.12 16.00 -3.26
N THR A 354 -15.47 17.02 -2.67
CA THR A 354 -16.02 18.38 -2.66
C THR A 354 -15.98 18.96 -4.08
N PRO A 355 -16.72 20.06 -4.36
CA PRO A 355 -16.63 20.75 -5.64
C PRO A 355 -15.20 21.17 -6.02
N GLU A 356 -14.35 21.37 -5.02
CA GLU A 356 -12.93 21.72 -5.19
C GLU A 356 -12.02 20.49 -5.43
N GLY A 357 -12.56 19.26 -5.39
CA GLY A 357 -11.82 18.01 -5.61
C GLY A 357 -11.08 17.49 -4.38
N GLU A 358 -11.47 17.91 -3.17
CA GLU A 358 -10.96 17.37 -1.91
C GLU A 358 -11.82 16.17 -1.45
N ALA A 359 -11.25 15.34 -0.59
CA ALA A 359 -11.94 14.18 -0.02
C ALA A 359 -13.18 14.62 0.80
N LEU A 360 -14.34 14.06 0.48
CA LEU A 360 -15.59 14.30 1.19
C LEU A 360 -15.86 13.13 2.16
N ARG A 361 -15.67 13.39 3.45
CA ARG A 361 -15.96 12.43 4.52
C ARG A 361 -17.45 12.40 4.85
N ASN A 362 -17.92 11.26 5.29
CA ASN A 362 -19.26 11.10 5.86
C ASN A 362 -19.16 10.47 7.26
N ASP A 363 -18.74 11.28 8.24
CA ASP A 363 -18.51 10.84 9.61
C ASP A 363 -19.78 10.30 10.28
N LYS A 364 -20.97 10.76 9.86
CA LYS A 364 -22.24 10.30 10.41
C LYS A 364 -22.46 8.82 10.17
N ASP A 365 -22.17 8.34 8.99
CA ASP A 365 -22.51 6.98 8.57
C ASP A 365 -21.31 6.04 8.58
N TYR A 366 -20.06 6.58 8.53
CA TYR A 366 -18.83 5.79 8.38
C TYR A 366 -17.81 5.93 9.52
N SER A 367 -18.17 6.54 10.67
CA SER A 367 -17.32 6.52 11.87
C SER A 367 -17.34 5.14 12.55
N TYR A 368 -16.82 4.13 11.86
CA TYR A 368 -16.68 2.76 12.37
C TYR A 368 -15.44 2.06 11.80
N VAL A 369 -14.97 1.04 12.51
CA VAL A 369 -14.02 0.06 11.98
C VAL A 369 -14.81 -0.97 11.17
N SER A 370 -14.43 -1.17 9.91
CA SER A 370 -14.97 -2.27 9.08
C SER A 370 -14.27 -3.56 9.45
N ALA A 371 -14.84 -4.39 10.28
CA ALA A 371 -14.29 -5.70 10.61
C ALA A 371 -15.00 -6.78 9.75
N TRP A 372 -14.23 -7.47 8.93
CA TRP A 372 -14.73 -8.48 8.01
C TRP A 372 -14.52 -9.88 8.57
N LYS A 373 -15.57 -10.69 8.53
CA LYS A 373 -15.55 -12.10 8.95
C LYS A 373 -15.51 -13.00 7.72
N TYR A 374 -14.60 -13.95 7.71
CA TYR A 374 -14.50 -14.95 6.66
C TYR A 374 -15.70 -15.91 6.69
N LYS A 375 -16.33 -16.16 5.56
CA LYS A 375 -17.51 -17.04 5.42
C LYS A 375 -17.22 -18.32 4.63
N GLY A 376 -16.01 -18.43 4.10
CA GLY A 376 -15.63 -19.55 3.23
C GLY A 376 -15.20 -19.10 1.85
N GLU A 377 -14.62 -20.01 1.10
CA GLU A 377 -14.19 -19.74 -0.27
C GLU A 377 -15.40 -19.44 -1.17
N ASN A 378 -15.28 -18.46 -2.04
CA ASN A 378 -16.32 -18.01 -2.97
C ASN A 378 -17.61 -17.48 -2.30
N GLN A 379 -17.55 -17.14 -1.01
CA GLN A 379 -18.65 -16.49 -0.30
C GLN A 379 -18.30 -15.04 -0.01
N THR A 380 -19.29 -14.14 -0.10
CA THR A 380 -19.13 -12.73 0.30
C THR A 380 -18.84 -12.68 1.80
N PRO A 381 -17.76 -12.01 2.23
CA PRO A 381 -17.45 -11.85 3.64
C PRO A 381 -18.53 -11.03 4.35
N GLU A 382 -18.71 -11.26 5.64
CA GLU A 382 -19.67 -10.54 6.48
C GLU A 382 -19.03 -9.31 7.11
N LEU A 383 -19.64 -8.14 6.91
CA LEU A 383 -19.20 -6.89 7.53
C LEU A 383 -19.76 -6.76 8.94
N VAL A 384 -18.88 -6.63 9.92
CA VAL A 384 -19.17 -6.26 11.30
C VAL A 384 -18.70 -4.82 11.51
N LYS A 385 -19.59 -3.94 11.98
CA LYS A 385 -19.27 -2.53 12.22
C LYS A 385 -19.01 -2.29 13.69
N GLU A 386 -17.81 -1.82 14.02
CA GLU A 386 -17.45 -1.35 15.36
C GLU A 386 -17.47 0.18 15.37
N HIS A 387 -18.49 0.78 15.96
CA HIS A 387 -18.67 2.23 15.98
C HIS A 387 -17.63 2.90 16.86
N LEU A 388 -16.95 3.92 16.31
CA LEU A 388 -15.94 4.72 17.00
C LEU A 388 -16.60 5.73 17.94
N LYS A 389 -16.04 5.87 19.14
CA LYS A 389 -16.38 6.91 20.10
C LYS A 389 -15.14 7.69 20.48
N PHE A 390 -15.20 9.00 20.32
CA PHE A 390 -14.11 9.90 20.64
C PHE A 390 -14.43 10.68 21.92
N GLU A 391 -13.71 10.39 23.00
CA GLU A 391 -13.98 10.99 24.32
C GLU A 391 -13.42 12.40 24.46
N ASN A 392 -12.28 12.68 23.80
CA ASN A 392 -11.49 13.89 24.04
C ASN A 392 -11.30 14.77 22.79
N ILE A 393 -11.83 14.36 21.64
CA ILE A 393 -11.68 15.10 20.39
C ILE A 393 -12.99 15.16 19.63
N GLU A 394 -13.22 16.25 18.90
CA GLU A 394 -14.29 16.37 17.91
C GLU A 394 -13.75 16.06 16.52
N LEU A 395 -14.53 15.32 15.73
CA LEU A 395 -14.25 15.11 14.33
C LEU A 395 -14.38 16.41 13.54
N LYS A 396 -13.31 16.78 12.82
CA LYS A 396 -13.29 17.98 11.96
C LYS A 396 -12.76 17.63 10.58
N GLN A 397 -13.45 18.07 9.56
CA GLN A 397 -12.92 17.99 8.19
C GLN A 397 -11.85 19.05 8.00
N ARG A 398 -10.75 18.67 7.33
CA ARG A 398 -9.66 19.59 6.96
C ARG A 398 -9.80 19.97 5.49
N SER A 399 -9.47 21.22 5.19
CA SER A 399 -9.20 21.69 3.84
C SER A 399 -7.70 21.97 3.69
N TYR A 400 -7.17 21.72 2.50
CA TYR A 400 -5.77 21.98 2.15
C TYR A 400 -5.64 23.11 1.10
N LYS A 401 -6.77 23.76 0.77
CA LYS A 401 -6.85 24.91 -0.14
C LYS A 401 -6.88 26.23 0.60
#